data_c1f0756b37604f56d8f6344cc6e67016
#
_entry.id   c1f0756b37604f56d8f6344cc6e67016
#
_cell.length_a   1.000
_cell.length_b   1.000
_cell.length_c   1.000
_cell.angle_alpha   90.00
_cell.angle_beta   90.00
_cell.angle_gamma   90.00
#
_symmetry.space_group_name_H-M   'P 1'
#
loop_
_entity.id
_entity.type
_entity.pdbx_description
1 polymer ?
#
loop_
_entity_poly.entity_id
_entity_poly.type
_entity_poly.pdbx_seq_one_letter_code
_entity_poly.pdbx_strand_id
1 'polypeptide(L)'
;MRLNKVNLRHFSDVVRIPTYDHNSLKQGILHLSVGNFHRGHMAVYLDELFEQGQDLDWAIVGAGLRPSAVGMRETLKAQDYLTTVVELAPKAISAHIISSMVDFLPSDPNIIHLSLIHI
;
A
#
# COMPACT_ATOMS: atom_id res chain seq x y z
N MET A 1 -14.61 14.06 0.39
CA MET A 1 -14.72 12.63 0.82
C MET A 1 -13.33 12.07 0.97
N ARG A 2 -13.04 11.47 2.11
CA ARG A 2 -11.71 10.91 2.41
C ARG A 2 -11.58 9.52 1.80
N LEU A 3 -10.41 9.20 1.25
CA LEU A 3 -10.10 7.86 0.74
C LEU A 3 -9.97 6.87 1.91
N ASN A 4 -10.82 5.83 1.91
CA ASN A 4 -10.75 4.69 2.82
C ASN A 4 -11.57 3.54 2.26
N LYS A 5 -11.55 2.36 2.91
CA LYS A 5 -12.30 1.19 2.44
C LYS A 5 -13.79 1.42 2.31
N VAL A 6 -14.36 2.16 3.25
CA VAL A 6 -15.82 2.44 3.28
C VAL A 6 -16.23 3.27 2.07
N ASN A 7 -15.40 4.24 1.70
CA ASN A 7 -15.69 5.17 0.61
C ASN A 7 -15.12 4.74 -0.75
N LEU A 8 -14.38 3.63 -0.80
CA LEU A 8 -13.63 3.22 -1.98
C LEU A 8 -14.49 3.17 -3.24
N ARG A 9 -15.69 2.58 -3.17
CA ARG A 9 -16.58 2.43 -4.32
C ARG A 9 -17.02 3.78 -4.90
N HIS A 10 -17.04 4.84 -4.09
CA HIS A 10 -17.44 6.17 -4.56
C HIS A 10 -16.44 6.80 -5.51
N PHE A 11 -15.21 6.30 -5.54
CA PHE A 11 -14.17 6.78 -6.45
C PHE A 11 -14.16 6.06 -7.80
N SER A 12 -14.96 4.99 -7.96
CA SER A 12 -14.92 4.15 -9.18
C SER A 12 -15.32 4.91 -10.46
N ASP A 13 -16.06 6.01 -10.34
CA ASP A 13 -16.46 6.83 -11.48
C ASP A 13 -15.33 7.72 -12.00
N VAL A 14 -14.31 7.95 -11.21
CA VAL A 14 -13.20 8.87 -11.55
C VAL A 14 -11.85 8.15 -11.67
N VAL A 15 -11.65 7.06 -10.93
CA VAL A 15 -10.38 6.33 -10.93
C VAL A 15 -10.64 4.83 -10.92
N ARG A 16 -9.69 4.05 -11.41
CA ARG A 16 -9.76 2.59 -11.29
C ARG A 16 -9.54 2.21 -9.82
N ILE A 17 -10.39 1.36 -9.29
CA ILE A 17 -10.29 0.84 -7.94
C ILE A 17 -9.95 -0.65 -7.97
N PRO A 18 -9.38 -1.22 -6.87
CA PRO A 18 -9.14 -2.66 -6.78
C PRO A 18 -10.42 -3.46 -6.91
N THR A 19 -10.36 -4.58 -7.63
CA THR A 19 -11.48 -5.52 -7.77
C THR A 19 -11.36 -6.71 -6.83
N TYR A 20 -10.17 -6.98 -6.30
CA TYR A 20 -9.95 -8.05 -5.31
C TYR A 20 -10.34 -7.56 -3.91
N ASP A 21 -10.67 -8.52 -3.04
CA ASP A 21 -11.03 -8.21 -1.65
C ASP A 21 -9.77 -7.94 -0.81
N HIS A 22 -9.61 -6.69 -0.39
CA HIS A 22 -8.48 -6.29 0.47
C HIS A 22 -8.43 -7.11 1.77
N ASN A 23 -9.59 -7.51 2.31
CA ASN A 23 -9.64 -8.28 3.55
C ASN A 23 -9.21 -9.74 3.36
N SER A 24 -9.16 -10.24 2.12
CA SER A 24 -8.67 -11.59 1.83
C SER A 24 -7.15 -11.68 1.74
N LEU A 25 -6.47 -10.54 1.68
CA LEU A 25 -5.01 -10.49 1.60
C LEU A 25 -4.36 -10.94 2.89
N LYS A 26 -3.24 -11.66 2.78
CA LYS A 26 -2.42 -12.06 3.92
C LYS A 26 -1.04 -11.45 3.84
N GLN A 27 -0.50 -11.09 4.99
CA GLN A 27 0.82 -10.50 5.10
C GLN A 27 1.90 -11.48 4.64
N GLY A 28 2.76 -11.06 3.73
CA GLY A 28 3.84 -11.89 3.21
C GLY A 28 5.15 -11.13 3.06
N ILE A 29 5.09 -9.81 2.97
CA ILE A 29 6.27 -8.96 2.76
C ILE A 29 6.33 -7.90 3.85
N LEU A 30 7.48 -7.81 4.54
CA LEU A 30 7.79 -6.68 5.39
C LEU A 30 8.70 -5.74 4.61
N HIS A 31 8.21 -4.55 4.30
CA HIS A 31 8.98 -3.55 3.56
C HIS A 31 9.42 -2.43 4.50
N LEU A 32 10.73 -2.28 4.64
CA LEU A 32 11.32 -1.22 5.45
C LEU A 32 11.43 0.07 4.63
N SER A 33 11.04 1.19 5.24
CA SER A 33 11.15 2.51 4.62
C SER A 33 10.19 2.71 3.44
N VAL A 34 8.92 2.92 3.74
CA VAL A 34 7.86 3.16 2.73
C VAL A 34 7.96 4.60 2.22
N GLY A 35 8.20 4.75 0.93
CA GLY A 35 8.29 6.05 0.27
C GLY A 35 7.59 6.06 -1.08
N ASN A 36 7.78 7.12 -1.83
CA ASN A 36 7.13 7.30 -3.12
C ASN A 36 7.55 6.24 -4.14
N PHE A 37 8.82 5.86 -4.14
CA PHE A 37 9.33 4.83 -5.06
C PHE A 37 8.64 3.49 -4.81
N HIS A 38 8.58 3.05 -3.56
CA HIS A 38 7.90 1.81 -3.19
C HIS A 38 6.42 1.84 -3.58
N ARG A 39 5.72 2.93 -3.23
CA ARG A 39 4.28 3.05 -3.50
C ARG A 39 3.96 3.14 -4.98
N GLY A 40 4.85 3.72 -5.76
CA GLY A 40 4.68 3.87 -7.20
C GLY A 40 5.15 2.68 -8.04
N HIS A 41 5.88 1.74 -7.46
CA HIS A 41 6.49 0.62 -8.20
C HIS A 41 6.13 -0.73 -7.60
N MET A 42 6.81 -1.17 -6.53
CA MET A 42 6.59 -2.50 -5.96
C MET A 42 5.13 -2.73 -5.56
N ALA A 43 4.53 -1.75 -4.90
CA ALA A 43 3.14 -1.85 -4.46
C ALA A 43 2.18 -1.97 -5.66
N VAL A 44 2.48 -1.30 -6.77
CA VAL A 44 1.69 -1.37 -8.01
C VAL A 44 1.82 -2.76 -8.64
N TYR A 45 3.03 -3.32 -8.70
CA TYR A 45 3.25 -4.64 -9.29
C TYR A 45 2.52 -5.73 -8.52
N LEU A 46 2.52 -5.67 -7.19
CA LEU A 46 1.77 -6.61 -6.36
C LEU A 46 0.27 -6.44 -6.54
N ASP A 47 -0.20 -5.20 -6.63
CA ASP A 47 -1.61 -4.92 -6.89
C ASP A 47 -2.08 -5.57 -8.21
N GLU A 48 -1.25 -5.50 -9.25
CA GLU A 48 -1.56 -6.14 -10.53
C GLU A 48 -1.64 -7.68 -10.40
N LEU A 49 -0.76 -8.30 -9.62
CA LEU A 49 -0.82 -9.74 -9.35
C LEU A 49 -2.09 -10.10 -8.59
N PHE A 50 -2.47 -9.30 -7.60
CA PHE A 50 -3.69 -9.52 -6.82
C PHE A 50 -4.95 -9.36 -7.67
N GLU A 51 -4.94 -8.45 -8.64
CA GLU A 51 -6.03 -8.31 -9.61
C GLU A 51 -6.23 -9.58 -10.45
N GLN A 52 -5.15 -10.35 -10.67
CA GLN A 52 -5.20 -11.62 -11.37
C GLN A 52 -5.55 -12.79 -10.45
N GLY A 53 -5.79 -12.54 -9.18
CA GLY A 53 -6.06 -13.57 -8.18
C GLY A 53 -4.84 -14.39 -7.76
N GLN A 54 -3.63 -13.87 -8.02
CA GLN A 54 -2.37 -14.56 -7.72
C GLN A 54 -1.70 -13.98 -6.48
N ASP A 55 -1.06 -14.85 -5.72
CA ASP A 55 -0.14 -14.50 -4.62
C ASP A 55 -0.77 -13.59 -3.55
N LEU A 56 -2.05 -13.82 -3.24
CA LEU A 56 -2.80 -13.01 -2.25
C LEU A 56 -2.24 -13.10 -0.83
N ASP A 57 -1.32 -14.02 -0.57
CA ASP A 57 -0.62 -14.18 0.71
C ASP A 57 0.72 -13.42 0.77
N TRP A 58 0.98 -12.55 -0.20
CA TRP A 58 2.19 -11.72 -0.27
C TRP A 58 1.88 -10.22 -0.13
N ALA A 59 0.86 -9.87 0.63
CA ALA A 59 0.54 -8.47 0.87
C ALA A 59 1.63 -7.78 1.71
N ILE A 60 1.73 -6.47 1.53
CA ILE A 60 2.81 -5.68 2.10
C ILE A 60 2.43 -5.18 3.49
N VAL A 61 3.36 -5.32 4.44
CA VAL A 61 3.35 -4.60 5.70
C VAL A 61 4.52 -3.61 5.66
N GLY A 62 4.23 -2.32 5.81
CA GLY A 62 5.27 -1.30 5.84
C GLY A 62 5.86 -1.14 7.23
N ALA A 63 7.08 -0.63 7.30
CA ALA A 63 7.70 -0.22 8.56
C ALA A 63 8.65 0.95 8.30
N GLY A 64 8.62 1.94 9.18
CA GLY A 64 9.49 3.10 9.08
C GLY A 64 10.76 2.92 9.90
N LEU A 65 11.87 3.43 9.37
CA LEU A 65 13.18 3.38 10.03
C LEU A 65 13.52 4.68 10.76
N ARG A 66 12.77 5.75 10.51
CA ARG A 66 13.05 7.10 11.03
C ARG A 66 11.85 7.64 11.79
N PRO A 67 12.04 8.60 12.69
CA PRO A 67 10.93 9.26 13.38
C PRO A 67 9.91 9.89 12.43
N SER A 68 10.36 10.37 11.26
CA SER A 68 9.47 10.94 10.23
C SER A 68 8.46 9.91 9.68
N ALA A 69 8.73 8.62 9.84
CA ALA A 69 7.82 7.57 9.39
C ALA A 69 6.49 7.56 10.16
N VAL A 70 6.44 8.16 11.35
CA VAL A 70 5.20 8.25 12.14
C VAL A 70 4.12 8.99 11.36
N GLY A 71 4.46 10.10 10.70
CA GLY A 71 3.52 10.86 9.87
C GLY A 71 3.00 10.04 8.69
N MET A 72 3.88 9.32 8.00
CA MET A 72 3.51 8.45 6.89
C MET A 72 2.58 7.33 7.37
N ARG A 73 2.89 6.70 8.50
CA ARG A 73 2.05 5.66 9.08
C ARG A 73 0.64 6.17 9.40
N GLU A 74 0.55 7.33 10.04
CA GLU A 74 -0.75 7.91 10.40
C GLU A 74 -1.58 8.25 9.16
N THR A 75 -0.95 8.81 8.13
CA THR A 75 -1.61 9.12 6.87
C THR A 75 -2.15 7.86 6.19
N LEU A 76 -1.31 6.84 6.03
CA LEU A 76 -1.72 5.59 5.39
C LEU A 76 -2.78 4.84 6.18
N LYS A 77 -2.63 4.81 7.50
CA LYS A 77 -3.62 4.16 8.38
C LYS A 77 -5.00 4.83 8.25
N ALA A 78 -5.05 6.15 8.19
CA ALA A 78 -6.30 6.89 8.06
C ALA A 78 -7.04 6.59 6.75
N GLN A 79 -6.31 6.16 5.71
CA GLN A 79 -6.89 5.79 4.42
C GLN A 79 -6.86 4.28 4.16
N ASP A 80 -6.80 3.47 5.21
CA ASP A 80 -6.80 2.00 5.16
C ASP A 80 -5.69 1.44 4.26
N TYR A 81 -4.53 2.11 4.24
CA TYR A 81 -3.34 1.73 3.46
C TYR A 81 -3.54 1.74 1.95
N LEU A 82 -4.62 2.35 1.49
CA LEU A 82 -4.86 2.60 0.07
C LEU A 82 -3.95 3.71 -0.44
N THR A 83 -3.51 3.60 -1.68
CA THR A 83 -2.67 4.63 -2.32
C THR A 83 -3.23 4.93 -3.70
N THR A 84 -3.30 6.22 -4.04
CA THR A 84 -3.63 6.64 -5.39
C THR A 84 -2.34 6.80 -6.19
N VAL A 85 -2.26 6.13 -7.33
CA VAL A 85 -1.13 6.22 -8.25
C VAL A 85 -1.59 6.93 -9.51
N VAL A 86 -0.87 7.97 -9.89
CA VAL A 86 -1.16 8.77 -11.08
C VAL A 86 -0.08 8.50 -12.13
N GLU A 87 -0.50 8.10 -13.32
CA GLU A 87 0.38 7.93 -14.46
C GLU A 87 0.28 9.16 -15.36
N LEU A 88 1.43 9.80 -15.59
CA LEU A 88 1.51 10.98 -16.44
C LEU A 88 2.06 10.55 -17.81
N ALA A 89 1.20 10.54 -18.82
CA ALA A 89 1.59 10.29 -20.19
C ALA A 89 1.48 11.58 -21.01
N PRO A 90 2.20 11.73 -22.15
CA PRO A 90 2.19 12.98 -22.90
C PRO A 90 0.80 13.45 -23.36
N LYS A 91 -0.14 12.52 -23.54
CA LYS A 91 -1.48 12.85 -24.05
C LYS A 91 -2.61 12.46 -23.10
N ALA A 92 -2.31 11.88 -21.95
CA ALA A 92 -3.34 11.42 -21.03
C ALA A 92 -2.80 11.36 -19.60
N ILE A 93 -3.70 11.60 -18.65
CA ILE A 93 -3.44 11.38 -17.21
C ILE A 93 -4.39 10.27 -16.79
N SER A 94 -3.86 9.20 -16.20
CA SER A 94 -4.68 8.15 -15.63
C SER A 94 -4.33 7.97 -14.16
N ALA A 95 -5.33 7.60 -13.37
CA ALA A 95 -5.14 7.36 -11.95
C ALA A 95 -5.82 6.06 -11.55
N HIS A 96 -5.22 5.35 -10.60
CA HIS A 96 -5.84 4.18 -10.00
C HIS A 96 -5.47 4.07 -8.53
N ILE A 97 -6.36 3.45 -7.78
CA ILE A 97 -6.15 3.20 -6.35
C ILE A 97 -5.66 1.77 -6.20
N ILE A 98 -4.59 1.59 -5.45
CA ILE A 98 -4.01 0.28 -5.17
C ILE A 98 -4.19 -0.05 -3.69
N SER A 99 -4.31 -1.35 -3.38
CA SER A 99 -4.55 -1.81 -2.02
C SER A 99 -3.66 -2.99 -1.63
N SER A 100 -2.46 -3.08 -2.19
CA SER A 100 -1.51 -4.16 -1.91
C SER A 100 -0.89 -4.09 -0.51
N MET A 101 -0.96 -2.95 0.16
CA MET A 101 -0.51 -2.79 1.54
C MET A 101 -1.66 -3.01 2.51
N VAL A 102 -1.43 -3.81 3.56
CA VAL A 102 -2.47 -4.16 4.53
C VAL A 102 -2.19 -3.63 5.93
N ASP A 103 -0.98 -3.21 6.23
CA ASP A 103 -0.62 -2.70 7.55
C ASP A 103 0.65 -1.85 7.47
N PHE A 104 0.90 -1.10 8.52
CA PHE A 104 2.13 -0.33 8.70
C PHE A 104 2.50 -0.39 10.19
N LEU A 105 3.59 -1.06 10.50
CA LEU A 105 3.99 -1.29 11.89
C LEU A 105 4.45 0.00 12.55
N PRO A 106 4.19 0.16 13.86
CA PRO A 106 4.71 1.31 14.58
C PRO A 106 6.24 1.29 14.60
N SER A 107 6.85 2.47 14.70
CA SER A 107 8.31 2.61 14.78
C SER A 107 8.79 2.09 16.14
N ASP A 108 9.17 0.83 16.18
CA ASP A 108 9.67 0.14 17.36
C ASP A 108 11.07 -0.40 17.06
N PRO A 109 12.11 -0.05 17.84
CA PRO A 109 13.46 -0.57 17.63
C PRO A 109 13.54 -2.10 17.65
N ASN A 110 12.64 -2.77 18.38
CA ASN A 110 12.62 -4.24 18.43
C ASN A 110 12.20 -4.84 17.09
N ILE A 111 11.27 -4.22 16.38
CA ILE A 111 10.82 -4.67 15.05
C ILE A 111 11.95 -4.55 14.05
N ILE A 112 12.66 -3.42 14.06
CA ILE A 112 13.81 -3.19 13.19
C ILE A 112 14.92 -4.22 13.48
N HIS A 113 15.19 -4.48 14.76
CA HIS A 113 16.19 -5.45 15.19
C HIS A 113 15.85 -6.87 14.68
N LEU A 114 14.60 -7.29 14.81
CA LEU A 114 14.14 -8.58 14.31
C LEU A 114 14.31 -8.69 12.80
N SER A 115 14.01 -7.64 12.05
CA SER A 115 14.20 -7.60 10.60
C SER A 115 15.65 -7.80 10.22
N LEU A 116 16.58 -7.15 10.92
CA LEU A 116 18.01 -7.26 10.66
C LEU A 116 18.57 -8.64 10.99
N ILE A 117 18.01 -9.32 11.99
CA ILE A 117 18.44 -10.66 12.36
C ILE A 117 18.01 -11.71 11.34
N HIS A 118 16.86 -11.52 10.71
CA HIS A 118 16.25 -12.51 9.81
C HIS A 118 16.52 -12.25 8.33
N ILE A 119 17.26 -11.21 8.02
CA ILE A 119 17.77 -10.99 6.67
C ILE A 119 19.02 -11.89 6.49
#